data_a770ee91ef47d1f524d04cc39ee33d20
#
_entry.id   a770ee91ef47d1f524d04cc39ee33d20
#
_cell.length_a   1.000
_cell.length_b   1.000
_cell.length_c   1.000
_cell.angle_alpha   90.00
_cell.angle_beta   90.00
_cell.angle_gamma   90.00
#
_symmetry.space_group_name_H-M   'P 1'
#
loop_
_entity.id
_entity.type
_entity.pdbx_description
1 polymer ?
#
loop_
_entity_poly.entity_id
_entity_poly.type
_entity_poly.pdbx_seq_one_letter_code
_entity_poly.pdbx_strand_id
1 'polypeptide(L)'
;MTSPVEYALAYAAIGWPVFPLEGKRPHPVLGPKGGFKLATRDTKIIERWWTAHPDANIGVPCGPTSGFWVVDVDPRNHGDTAWTTLLEQYRVEGSGLGALVQQTGGGGTHYLFAWNDQVRKGKLSEGIDVKRDGGYIVVEPSVTQQRYAFEDWDCLTGELPPLQPAPAWLVRLVSVPAESPAAVGGAPAGPWNEDLNKLRSALSLLPSDEYPQWITVGAALYHGSGGAALDEWIRWSRTSSKFEDGACEKRWQTFAKAPAQRATLASIYWMATQAGWRSPRKPKPPEPPPPTDDGGGSPPDDDPRPMIRWVDGQLPRVVDDAESALMRSAEGIYQR
;
A
#
# COMPACT_ATOMS: atom_id res chain seq x y z
N MET A 1 27.95 -27.84 14.97
CA MET A 1 26.95 -27.06 14.18
C MET A 1 25.77 -26.81 15.12
N THR A 2 25.33 -25.59 15.24
CA THR A 2 24.19 -25.22 16.06
C THR A 2 22.91 -25.81 15.47
N SER A 3 22.08 -26.42 16.27
CA SER A 3 20.88 -27.14 15.81
C SER A 3 19.65 -26.23 15.66
N PRO A 4 18.68 -26.56 14.80
CA PRO A 4 17.46 -25.74 14.66
C PRO A 4 16.71 -25.51 15.97
N VAL A 5 16.75 -26.45 16.93
CA VAL A 5 16.09 -26.31 18.23
C VAL A 5 16.70 -25.18 19.05
N GLU A 6 18.03 -24.98 19.01
CA GLU A 6 18.68 -23.87 19.74
C GLU A 6 18.23 -22.52 19.21
N TYR A 7 18.10 -22.37 17.87
CA TYR A 7 17.50 -21.18 17.26
C TYR A 7 16.04 -20.98 17.64
N ALA A 8 15.22 -22.06 17.60
CA ALA A 8 13.82 -21.98 17.97
C ALA A 8 13.62 -21.53 19.43
N LEU A 9 14.47 -22.01 20.34
CA LEU A 9 14.47 -21.61 21.75
C LEU A 9 14.95 -20.15 21.92
N ALA A 10 15.97 -19.72 21.16
CA ALA A 10 16.43 -18.35 21.16
C ALA A 10 15.34 -17.37 20.68
N TYR A 11 14.63 -17.70 19.59
CA TYR A 11 13.49 -16.90 19.14
C TYR A 11 12.38 -16.83 20.19
N ALA A 12 12.06 -17.95 20.84
CA ALA A 12 11.08 -17.96 21.92
C ALA A 12 11.49 -17.08 23.09
N ALA A 13 12.78 -17.08 23.45
CA ALA A 13 13.33 -16.26 24.54
C ALA A 13 13.22 -14.75 24.29
N ILE A 14 13.38 -14.31 23.03
CA ILE A 14 13.18 -12.90 22.66
C ILE A 14 11.69 -12.53 22.41
N GLY A 15 10.76 -13.46 22.66
CA GLY A 15 9.32 -13.21 22.56
C GLY A 15 8.68 -13.60 21.22
N TRP A 16 9.40 -14.16 20.27
CA TRP A 16 8.85 -14.62 19.01
C TRP A 16 8.31 -16.06 19.15
N PRO A 17 7.01 -16.29 18.98
CA PRO A 17 6.49 -17.64 18.96
C PRO A 17 6.93 -18.36 17.69
N VAL A 18 7.30 -19.64 17.83
CA VAL A 18 7.81 -20.45 16.73
C VAL A 18 6.95 -21.67 16.48
N PHE A 19 7.06 -22.23 15.27
CA PHE A 19 6.45 -23.49 14.89
C PHE A 19 7.26 -24.19 13.80
N PRO A 20 7.24 -25.54 13.74
CA PRO A 20 8.02 -26.28 12.78
C PRO A 20 7.43 -26.21 11.37
N LEU A 21 8.32 -26.19 10.37
CA LEU A 21 7.98 -26.20 8.95
C LEU A 21 8.63 -27.40 8.25
N GLU A 22 7.94 -27.92 7.25
CA GLU A 22 8.50 -28.77 6.21
C GLU A 22 8.70 -27.91 4.95
N GLY A 23 9.96 -27.65 4.62
CA GLY A 23 10.28 -26.61 3.62
C GLY A 23 9.78 -25.25 4.05
N LYS A 24 8.77 -24.73 3.35
CA LYS A 24 8.12 -23.42 3.68
C LYS A 24 6.70 -23.60 4.25
N ARG A 25 6.18 -24.83 4.35
CA ARG A 25 4.81 -25.11 4.80
C ARG A 25 4.78 -25.55 6.26
N PRO A 26 3.72 -25.26 7.01
CA PRO A 26 3.56 -25.79 8.36
C PRO A 26 3.74 -27.32 8.38
N HIS A 27 4.55 -27.80 9.33
CA HIS A 27 4.86 -29.23 9.43
C HIS A 27 3.59 -30.04 9.76
N PRO A 28 3.41 -31.23 9.17
CA PRO A 28 2.23 -32.10 9.44
C PRO A 28 2.00 -32.42 10.91
N VAL A 29 3.03 -32.40 11.77
CA VAL A 29 2.92 -32.60 13.22
C VAL A 29 1.95 -31.62 13.90
N LEU A 30 1.69 -30.47 13.28
CA LEU A 30 0.74 -29.45 13.77
C LEU A 30 -0.73 -29.80 13.46
N GLY A 31 -0.96 -30.89 12.72
CA GLY A 31 -2.27 -31.31 12.29
C GLY A 31 -2.93 -30.40 11.23
N PRO A 32 -4.04 -30.85 10.63
CA PRO A 32 -4.62 -30.21 9.45
C PRO A 32 -5.26 -28.82 9.71
N LYS A 33 -5.53 -28.48 10.96
CA LYS A 33 -6.17 -27.20 11.36
C LYS A 33 -5.23 -26.27 12.14
N GLY A 34 -4.02 -26.74 12.50
CA GLY A 34 -3.11 -26.01 13.38
C GLY A 34 -2.37 -24.90 12.65
N GLY A 35 -1.48 -25.29 11.76
CA GLY A 35 -0.62 -24.37 11.02
C GLY A 35 0.13 -23.40 11.96
N PHE A 36 0.40 -22.21 11.47
CA PHE A 36 1.10 -21.14 12.24
C PHE A 36 0.32 -20.64 13.47
N LYS A 37 -0.97 -20.96 13.59
CA LYS A 37 -1.80 -20.61 14.76
C LYS A 37 -1.38 -21.36 16.03
N LEU A 38 -0.63 -22.45 15.89
CA LEU A 38 -0.06 -23.21 17.00
C LEU A 38 1.34 -22.75 17.41
N ALA A 39 1.85 -21.68 16.78
CA ALA A 39 3.13 -21.10 17.15
C ALA A 39 3.17 -20.79 18.67
N THR A 40 4.27 -21.15 19.32
CA THR A 40 4.38 -21.09 20.77
C THR A 40 5.75 -20.60 21.23
N ARG A 41 5.82 -20.12 22.45
CA ARG A 41 7.06 -19.83 23.19
C ARG A 41 7.32 -20.83 24.32
N ASP A 42 6.46 -21.86 24.46
CA ASP A 42 6.65 -22.91 25.46
C ASP A 42 7.83 -23.81 25.05
N THR A 43 8.91 -23.73 25.82
CA THR A 43 10.16 -24.43 25.55
C THR A 43 9.97 -25.93 25.49
N LYS A 44 9.10 -26.53 26.33
CA LYS A 44 8.82 -27.98 26.35
C LYS A 44 8.14 -28.45 25.08
N ILE A 45 7.24 -27.61 24.53
CA ILE A 45 6.58 -27.88 23.24
C ILE A 45 7.59 -27.79 22.12
N ILE A 46 8.41 -26.73 22.11
CA ILE A 46 9.47 -26.50 21.13
C ILE A 46 10.45 -27.71 21.14
N GLU A 47 11.02 -28.02 22.28
CA GLU A 47 11.93 -29.15 22.42
C GLU A 47 11.32 -30.46 21.89
N ARG A 48 10.06 -30.75 22.25
CA ARG A 48 9.37 -31.95 21.77
C ARG A 48 9.23 -31.96 20.25
N TRP A 49 8.89 -30.85 19.61
CA TRP A 49 8.76 -30.79 18.17
C TRP A 49 10.09 -31.04 17.46
N TRP A 50 11.16 -30.36 17.87
CA TRP A 50 12.46 -30.56 17.23
C TRP A 50 13.21 -31.80 17.68
N THR A 51 12.89 -32.42 18.82
CA THR A 51 13.37 -33.77 19.14
C THR A 51 12.79 -34.79 18.17
N ALA A 52 11.51 -34.69 17.85
CA ALA A 52 10.85 -35.57 16.89
C ALA A 52 11.21 -35.26 15.42
N HIS A 53 11.52 -34.01 15.11
CA HIS A 53 11.80 -33.50 13.75
C HIS A 53 13.00 -32.58 13.76
N PRO A 54 14.23 -33.05 13.95
CA PRO A 54 15.42 -32.25 14.19
C PRO A 54 15.80 -31.33 13.02
N ASP A 55 15.41 -31.69 11.80
CA ASP A 55 15.69 -30.94 10.57
C ASP A 55 14.54 -30.00 10.17
N ALA A 56 13.50 -29.91 10.97
CA ALA A 56 12.38 -29.02 10.66
C ALA A 56 12.82 -27.54 10.62
N ASN A 57 12.41 -26.85 9.57
CA ASN A 57 12.58 -25.42 9.44
C ASN A 57 11.74 -24.64 10.47
N ILE A 58 12.09 -23.38 10.72
CA ILE A 58 11.44 -22.56 11.73
C ILE A 58 10.56 -21.52 11.07
N GLY A 59 9.28 -21.49 11.45
CA GLY A 59 8.33 -20.46 11.09
C GLY A 59 8.06 -19.50 12.27
N VAL A 60 7.95 -18.21 11.98
CA VAL A 60 7.53 -17.19 12.94
C VAL A 60 6.32 -16.46 12.36
N PRO A 61 5.16 -16.43 13.04
CA PRO A 61 4.02 -15.64 12.58
C PRO A 61 4.32 -14.14 12.62
N CYS A 62 3.85 -13.42 11.63
CA CYS A 62 3.89 -11.96 11.61
C CYS A 62 2.68 -11.40 12.38
N GLY A 63 2.78 -10.18 12.87
CA GLY A 63 1.68 -9.51 13.53
C GLY A 63 1.98 -9.06 14.95
N PRO A 64 0.97 -8.70 15.73
CA PRO A 64 1.14 -8.14 17.07
C PRO A 64 1.82 -9.10 18.03
N THR A 65 1.65 -10.42 17.83
CA THR A 65 2.22 -11.45 18.71
C THR A 65 3.75 -11.51 18.64
N SER A 66 4.32 -11.27 17.45
CA SER A 66 5.77 -11.24 17.23
C SER A 66 6.33 -9.81 17.17
N GLY A 67 5.45 -8.83 17.13
CA GLY A 67 5.82 -7.42 17.15
C GLY A 67 6.35 -6.89 15.82
N PHE A 68 6.17 -7.60 14.69
CA PHE A 68 6.67 -7.16 13.39
C PHE A 68 5.75 -7.51 12.21
N TRP A 69 6.00 -6.82 11.11
CA TRP A 69 5.53 -7.17 9.76
C TRP A 69 6.69 -7.13 8.78
N VAL A 70 6.52 -7.70 7.59
CA VAL A 70 7.64 -7.95 6.65
C VAL A 70 7.26 -7.53 5.24
N VAL A 71 8.22 -6.91 4.54
CA VAL A 71 8.24 -6.83 3.07
C VAL A 71 9.12 -7.97 2.58
N ASP A 72 8.53 -8.87 1.80
CA ASP A 72 9.17 -10.06 1.22
C ASP A 72 9.40 -9.79 -0.27
N VAL A 73 10.66 -9.57 -0.64
CA VAL A 73 11.10 -9.24 -2.00
C VAL A 73 11.63 -10.51 -2.66
N ASP A 74 10.93 -10.99 -3.71
CA ASP A 74 11.28 -12.20 -4.46
C ASP A 74 11.84 -11.85 -5.85
N PRO A 75 13.16 -11.99 -6.10
CA PRO A 75 13.76 -11.67 -7.37
C PRO A 75 13.31 -12.57 -8.52
N ARG A 76 12.79 -13.78 -8.24
CA ARG A 76 12.28 -14.68 -9.28
C ARG A 76 11.02 -14.13 -9.99
N ASN A 77 10.36 -13.17 -9.36
CA ASN A 77 9.21 -12.47 -9.90
C ASN A 77 9.50 -10.96 -10.08
N HIS A 78 10.76 -10.60 -10.40
CA HIS A 78 11.22 -9.22 -10.60
C HIS A 78 11.01 -8.30 -9.39
N GLY A 79 10.90 -8.87 -8.20
CA GLY A 79 10.69 -8.11 -6.97
C GLY A 79 11.85 -7.19 -6.62
N ASP A 80 13.08 -7.62 -6.87
CA ASP A 80 14.30 -6.85 -6.70
C ASP A 80 14.28 -5.55 -7.53
N THR A 81 13.96 -5.66 -8.81
CA THR A 81 13.83 -4.51 -9.71
C THR A 81 12.71 -3.58 -9.27
N ALA A 82 11.55 -4.14 -8.93
CA ALA A 82 10.42 -3.35 -8.45
C ALA A 82 10.73 -2.65 -7.12
N TRP A 83 11.46 -3.32 -6.22
CA TRP A 83 11.88 -2.75 -4.94
C TRP A 83 12.89 -1.62 -5.12
N THR A 84 13.91 -1.82 -5.95
CA THR A 84 14.89 -0.78 -6.30
C THR A 84 14.19 0.45 -6.87
N THR A 85 13.26 0.28 -7.80
CA THR A 85 12.48 1.38 -8.38
C THR A 85 11.70 2.16 -7.30
N LEU A 86 11.12 1.46 -6.32
CA LEU A 86 10.44 2.12 -5.20
C LEU A 86 11.41 2.90 -4.33
N LEU A 87 12.58 2.33 -3.99
CA LEU A 87 13.58 3.02 -3.19
C LEU A 87 14.07 4.30 -3.87
N GLU A 88 14.34 4.24 -5.18
CA GLU A 88 14.71 5.41 -5.98
C GLU A 88 13.61 6.47 -6.01
N GLN A 89 12.36 6.05 -6.25
CA GLN A 89 11.19 6.95 -6.27
C GLN A 89 11.03 7.71 -4.96
N TYR A 90 11.29 7.05 -3.84
CA TYR A 90 11.18 7.66 -2.50
C TYR A 90 12.51 8.17 -1.95
N ARG A 91 13.58 8.20 -2.77
CA ARG A 91 14.91 8.71 -2.44
C ARG A 91 15.50 8.09 -1.17
N VAL A 92 15.36 6.77 -1.06
CA VAL A 92 15.93 6.01 0.06
C VAL A 92 17.38 5.63 -0.30
N GLU A 93 18.33 6.09 0.51
CA GLU A 93 19.74 5.80 0.32
C GLU A 93 20.26 4.84 1.40
N GLY A 94 21.05 3.85 0.98
CA GLY A 94 21.76 2.92 1.87
C GLY A 94 20.85 2.19 2.85
N SER A 95 21.23 2.17 4.13
CA SER A 95 20.45 1.58 5.24
C SER A 95 19.24 2.40 5.69
N GLY A 96 18.81 3.39 4.90
CA GLY A 96 17.76 4.35 5.24
C GLY A 96 16.36 3.75 5.50
N LEU A 97 16.18 2.44 5.31
CA LEU A 97 14.95 1.75 5.69
C LEU A 97 14.87 1.48 7.20
N GLY A 98 16.00 1.32 7.89
CA GLY A 98 16.03 0.93 9.30
C GLY A 98 15.43 -0.47 9.58
N ALA A 99 15.26 -1.30 8.56
CA ALA A 99 14.71 -2.64 8.69
C ALA A 99 15.75 -3.62 9.26
N LEU A 100 15.29 -4.62 10.01
CA LEU A 100 16.08 -5.83 10.22
C LEU A 100 16.00 -6.69 8.95
N VAL A 101 17.15 -7.01 8.37
CA VAL A 101 17.21 -7.67 7.05
C VAL A 101 17.58 -9.14 7.19
N GLN A 102 16.84 -9.98 6.48
CA GLN A 102 17.10 -11.42 6.37
C GLN A 102 17.15 -11.86 4.92
N GLN A 103 18.23 -12.51 4.53
CA GLN A 103 18.34 -13.21 3.24
C GLN A 103 17.50 -14.49 3.28
N THR A 104 16.72 -14.72 2.21
CA THR A 104 15.84 -15.89 2.14
C THR A 104 16.49 -17.05 1.39
N GLY A 105 16.09 -18.27 1.70
CA GLY A 105 16.60 -19.46 1.01
C GLY A 105 16.20 -19.59 -0.46
N GLY A 106 15.50 -18.63 -1.01
CA GLY A 106 15.19 -18.51 -2.46
C GLY A 106 15.95 -17.41 -3.15
N GLY A 107 16.93 -16.75 -2.46
CA GLY A 107 17.70 -15.62 -2.97
C GLY A 107 16.97 -14.28 -2.90
N GLY A 108 15.84 -14.20 -2.21
CA GLY A 108 15.12 -12.97 -1.94
C GLY A 108 15.48 -12.36 -0.59
N THR A 109 14.80 -11.29 -0.21
CA THR A 109 15.09 -10.54 1.01
C THR A 109 13.81 -10.25 1.78
N HIS A 110 13.85 -10.51 3.09
CA HIS A 110 12.87 -10.06 4.06
C HIS A 110 13.35 -8.76 4.73
N TYR A 111 12.52 -7.73 4.70
CA TYR A 111 12.71 -6.49 5.47
C TYR A 111 11.69 -6.46 6.61
N LEU A 112 12.15 -6.63 7.85
CA LEU A 112 11.31 -6.67 9.05
C LEU A 112 11.22 -5.28 9.66
N PHE A 113 10.00 -4.85 9.94
CA PHE A 113 9.68 -3.57 10.59
C PHE A 113 8.84 -3.80 11.84
N ALA A 114 8.91 -2.89 12.79
CA ALA A 114 8.04 -2.88 13.96
C ALA A 114 6.57 -2.99 13.55
N TRP A 115 5.79 -3.73 14.33
CA TRP A 115 4.36 -3.92 14.06
C TRP A 115 3.62 -2.58 13.90
N ASN A 116 2.76 -2.55 12.91
CA ASN A 116 1.89 -1.41 12.63
C ASN A 116 0.51 -1.92 12.23
N ASP A 117 -0.51 -1.53 12.97
CA ASP A 117 -1.90 -1.94 12.77
C ASP A 117 -2.54 -1.36 11.50
N GLN A 118 -1.91 -0.38 10.87
CA GLN A 118 -2.35 0.18 9.59
C GLN A 118 -1.98 -0.70 8.39
N VAL A 119 -1.08 -1.68 8.54
CA VAL A 119 -0.67 -2.58 7.46
C VAL A 119 -1.81 -3.54 7.13
N ARG A 120 -2.46 -3.35 5.98
CA ARG A 120 -3.64 -4.11 5.55
C ARG A 120 -3.42 -4.91 4.27
N LYS A 121 -2.57 -4.45 3.36
CA LYS A 121 -2.30 -5.14 2.10
C LYS A 121 -1.41 -6.35 2.33
N GLY A 122 -1.68 -7.44 1.61
CA GLY A 122 -0.84 -8.64 1.59
C GLY A 122 0.15 -8.66 0.41
N LYS A 123 0.09 -7.68 -0.48
CA LYS A 123 0.98 -7.55 -1.64
C LYS A 123 1.17 -6.08 -1.97
N LEU A 124 2.40 -5.69 -2.29
CA LEU A 124 2.74 -4.32 -2.69
C LEU A 124 2.78 -4.20 -4.22
N SER A 125 3.47 -5.12 -4.89
CA SER A 125 3.52 -5.26 -6.35
C SER A 125 3.82 -6.72 -6.72
N GLU A 126 3.99 -7.02 -7.98
CA GLU A 126 4.51 -8.32 -8.39
C GLU A 126 5.93 -8.51 -7.84
N GLY A 127 6.21 -9.70 -7.31
CA GLY A 127 7.46 -10.01 -6.65
C GLY A 127 7.68 -9.34 -5.28
N ILE A 128 6.75 -8.53 -4.78
CA ILE A 128 6.85 -7.93 -3.44
C ILE A 128 5.59 -8.24 -2.64
N ASP A 129 5.71 -9.19 -1.72
CA ASP A 129 4.65 -9.56 -0.80
C ASP A 129 4.78 -8.81 0.53
N VAL A 130 3.68 -8.66 1.25
CA VAL A 130 3.64 -8.11 2.60
C VAL A 130 3.13 -9.17 3.56
N LYS A 131 4.00 -9.67 4.43
CA LYS A 131 3.63 -10.61 5.49
C LYS A 131 3.26 -9.80 6.74
N ARG A 132 2.03 -9.96 7.17
CA ARG A 132 1.41 -9.22 8.27
C ARG A 132 0.62 -10.17 9.16
N ASP A 133 -0.20 -9.65 10.04
CA ASP A 133 -1.12 -10.48 10.84
C ASP A 133 -1.91 -11.45 9.95
N GLY A 134 -1.92 -12.71 10.37
CA GLY A 134 -2.45 -13.83 9.58
C GLY A 134 -1.45 -14.45 8.58
N GLY A 135 -0.21 -13.98 8.52
CA GLY A 135 0.90 -14.55 7.77
C GLY A 135 2.05 -15.00 8.67
N TYR A 136 3.09 -15.55 8.05
CA TYR A 136 4.33 -15.96 8.73
C TYR A 136 5.50 -15.87 7.76
N ILE A 137 6.70 -15.89 8.32
CA ILE A 137 7.96 -16.01 7.58
C ILE A 137 8.72 -17.26 8.03
N VAL A 138 9.60 -17.73 7.15
CA VAL A 138 10.65 -18.69 7.48
C VAL A 138 11.84 -17.90 7.99
N VAL A 139 12.45 -18.35 9.08
CA VAL A 139 13.59 -17.66 9.67
C VAL A 139 14.85 -18.51 9.71
N GLU A 140 16.00 -17.84 9.92
CA GLU A 140 17.28 -18.51 10.17
C GLU A 140 17.13 -19.56 11.30
N PRO A 141 17.80 -20.75 11.25
CA PRO A 141 18.79 -21.22 10.27
C PRO A 141 18.16 -22.09 9.17
N SER A 142 16.85 -21.94 8.94
CA SER A 142 16.08 -22.75 8.01
C SER A 142 16.77 -22.87 6.65
N VAL A 143 16.62 -24.01 5.99
CA VAL A 143 17.18 -24.28 4.67
C VAL A 143 16.07 -24.66 3.70
N THR A 144 16.08 -24.05 2.52
CA THR A 144 15.24 -24.47 1.39
C THR A 144 16.13 -24.74 0.19
N GLN A 145 16.37 -23.81 -0.72
CA GLN A 145 17.43 -23.90 -1.72
C GLN A 145 18.79 -23.46 -1.13
N GLN A 146 18.71 -22.41 -0.28
CA GLN A 146 19.85 -21.90 0.50
C GLN A 146 19.40 -21.72 1.95
N ARG A 147 20.37 -21.41 2.82
CA ARG A 147 20.09 -21.08 4.21
C ARG A 147 19.52 -19.68 4.31
N TYR A 148 18.52 -19.52 5.17
CA TYR A 148 18.08 -18.20 5.65
C TYR A 148 19.09 -17.65 6.63
N ALA A 149 19.43 -16.38 6.52
CA ALA A 149 20.38 -15.71 7.40
C ALA A 149 20.03 -14.25 7.59
N PHE A 150 20.05 -13.76 8.84
CA PHE A 150 20.02 -12.33 9.10
C PHE A 150 21.37 -11.69 8.73
N GLU A 151 21.37 -10.45 8.23
CA GLU A 151 22.60 -9.78 7.80
C GLU A 151 23.43 -9.30 8.99
N ASP A 152 22.82 -8.60 9.92
CA ASP A 152 23.50 -7.92 11.01
C ASP A 152 23.01 -8.37 12.40
N TRP A 153 22.45 -9.57 12.49
CA TRP A 153 21.95 -10.10 13.76
C TRP A 153 22.08 -11.61 13.84
N ASP A 154 22.65 -12.09 14.95
CA ASP A 154 22.68 -13.49 15.32
C ASP A 154 21.82 -13.69 16.58
N CYS A 155 20.70 -14.37 16.45
CA CYS A 155 19.74 -14.58 17.52
C CYS A 155 20.29 -15.49 18.65
N LEU A 156 21.38 -16.22 18.43
CA LEU A 156 21.99 -17.09 19.45
C LEU A 156 22.92 -16.32 20.41
N THR A 157 23.51 -15.25 19.91
CA THR A 157 24.58 -14.53 20.63
C THR A 157 24.23 -13.07 20.88
N GLY A 158 23.28 -12.51 20.14
CA GLY A 158 22.91 -11.09 20.18
C GLY A 158 21.51 -10.84 20.73
N GLU A 159 21.34 -9.71 21.40
CA GLU A 159 20.02 -9.19 21.69
C GLU A 159 19.31 -8.81 20.39
N LEU A 160 17.99 -8.99 20.35
CA LEU A 160 17.19 -8.52 19.21
C LEU A 160 17.37 -7.00 19.06
N PRO A 161 17.88 -6.51 17.93
CA PRO A 161 17.94 -5.08 17.69
C PRO A 161 16.51 -4.50 17.71
N PRO A 162 16.30 -3.30 18.24
CA PRO A 162 14.97 -2.70 18.29
C PRO A 162 14.44 -2.54 16.88
N LEU A 163 13.35 -3.24 16.57
CA LEU A 163 12.70 -3.13 15.27
C LEU A 163 12.21 -1.71 15.05
N GLN A 164 12.62 -1.11 13.96
CA GLN A 164 12.26 0.26 13.63
C GLN A 164 10.90 0.33 12.94
N PRO A 165 10.14 1.42 13.14
CA PRO A 165 8.96 1.68 12.34
C PRO A 165 9.34 1.79 10.86
N ALA A 166 8.50 1.25 9.98
CA ALA A 166 8.69 1.45 8.55
C ALA A 166 8.54 2.93 8.17
N PRO A 167 9.26 3.41 7.15
CA PRO A 167 9.10 4.76 6.64
C PRO A 167 7.64 5.09 6.29
N ALA A 168 7.21 6.32 6.54
CA ALA A 168 5.83 6.74 6.36
C ALA A 168 5.30 6.53 4.92
N TRP A 169 6.17 6.65 3.91
CA TRP A 169 5.80 6.38 2.52
C TRP A 169 5.44 4.89 2.32
N LEU A 170 6.20 3.97 2.92
CA LEU A 170 5.96 2.54 2.82
C LEU A 170 4.68 2.16 3.56
N VAL A 171 4.47 2.68 4.76
CA VAL A 171 3.21 2.48 5.51
C VAL A 171 2.02 2.94 4.68
N ARG A 172 2.08 4.10 4.02
CA ARG A 172 1.00 4.58 3.12
C ARG A 172 0.72 3.63 1.96
N LEU A 173 1.74 3.02 1.38
CA LEU A 173 1.57 2.08 0.27
C LEU A 173 0.90 0.77 0.70
N VAL A 174 1.18 0.28 1.91
CA VAL A 174 0.67 -0.99 2.44
C VAL A 174 -0.55 -0.84 3.33
N SER A 175 -0.86 0.38 3.75
CA SER A 175 -2.13 0.71 4.40
C SER A 175 -3.23 0.73 3.35
N VAL A 176 -4.42 0.30 3.74
CA VAL A 176 -5.63 0.79 3.07
C VAL A 176 -5.71 2.26 3.45
N PRO A 177 -5.97 3.20 2.56
CA PRO A 177 -6.26 4.58 2.97
C PRO A 177 -7.20 4.51 4.17
N ALA A 178 -6.84 5.21 5.26
CA ALA A 178 -7.76 5.39 6.36
C ALA A 178 -9.08 5.82 5.69
N GLU A 179 -10.15 5.11 5.97
CA GLU A 179 -11.47 5.53 5.54
C GLU A 179 -11.55 7.03 5.84
N SER A 180 -11.78 7.84 4.83
CA SER A 180 -12.34 9.17 5.10
C SER A 180 -13.42 8.93 6.13
N PRO A 181 -13.45 9.67 7.27
CA PRO A 181 -14.24 9.32 8.43
C PRO A 181 -15.58 8.84 7.94
N ALA A 182 -15.92 7.61 8.31
CA ALA A 182 -17.10 6.92 7.81
C ALA A 182 -18.24 7.91 7.87
N ALA A 183 -18.84 8.20 6.73
CA ALA A 183 -20.14 8.83 6.70
C ALA A 183 -21.05 7.88 7.48
N VAL A 184 -21.18 8.18 8.77
CA VAL A 184 -22.11 7.53 9.68
C VAL A 184 -23.50 7.77 9.10
N GLY A 185 -24.16 6.68 8.74
CA GLY A 185 -25.57 6.70 8.39
C GLY A 185 -25.82 7.22 6.97
N GLY A 186 -26.21 6.30 6.09
CA GLY A 186 -26.60 6.57 4.72
C GLY A 186 -27.61 7.69 4.60
N ALA A 187 -27.09 8.87 4.29
CA ALA A 187 -27.86 9.80 3.47
C ALA A 187 -27.76 9.28 2.03
N PRO A 188 -28.83 9.30 1.23
CA PRO A 188 -28.73 8.97 -0.18
C PRO A 188 -27.65 9.85 -0.78
N ALA A 189 -26.64 9.24 -1.38
CA ALA A 189 -25.60 9.95 -2.11
C ALA A 189 -26.32 10.93 -3.05
N GLY A 190 -25.95 12.19 -2.97
CA GLY A 190 -26.40 13.18 -3.95
C GLY A 190 -26.06 12.67 -5.37
N PRO A 191 -26.61 13.26 -6.43
CA PRO A 191 -26.46 12.75 -7.77
C PRO A 191 -24.97 12.53 -8.06
N TRP A 192 -24.62 11.30 -8.50
CA TRP A 192 -23.26 10.93 -8.89
C TRP A 192 -22.72 11.93 -9.93
N ASN A 193 -21.68 12.67 -9.55
CA ASN A 193 -21.16 13.82 -10.30
C ASN A 193 -19.76 13.54 -10.86
N GLU A 194 -19.49 12.30 -11.31
CA GLU A 194 -18.25 12.00 -12.00
C GLU A 194 -18.28 12.51 -13.45
N ASP A 195 -17.14 12.99 -13.93
CA ASP A 195 -16.99 13.34 -15.35
C ASP A 195 -17.02 12.06 -16.20
N LEU A 196 -18.20 11.77 -16.75
CA LEU A 196 -18.45 10.57 -17.56
C LEU A 196 -17.55 10.50 -18.80
N ASN A 197 -17.17 11.61 -19.39
CA ASN A 197 -16.30 11.64 -20.56
C ASN A 197 -14.89 11.20 -20.16
N LYS A 198 -14.40 11.71 -19.03
CA LYS A 198 -13.12 11.31 -18.45
C LYS A 198 -13.12 9.82 -18.07
N LEU A 199 -14.17 9.35 -17.40
CA LEU A 199 -14.30 7.94 -16.99
C LEU A 199 -14.36 7.02 -18.20
N ARG A 200 -15.18 7.30 -19.18
CA ARG A 200 -15.31 6.52 -20.42
C ARG A 200 -14.00 6.48 -21.22
N SER A 201 -13.28 7.61 -21.28
CA SER A 201 -11.95 7.69 -21.89
C SER A 201 -10.93 6.80 -21.18
N ALA A 202 -10.97 6.70 -19.85
CA ALA A 202 -10.13 5.79 -19.10
C ALA A 202 -10.52 4.31 -19.33
N LEU A 203 -11.82 4.00 -19.28
CA LEU A 203 -12.34 2.66 -19.47
C LEU A 203 -12.08 2.12 -20.90
N SER A 204 -12.00 2.98 -21.90
CA SER A 204 -11.77 2.54 -23.30
C SER A 204 -10.39 1.91 -23.52
N LEU A 205 -9.42 2.14 -22.63
CA LEU A 205 -8.09 1.52 -22.69
C LEU A 205 -7.99 0.23 -21.85
N LEU A 206 -9.05 -0.12 -21.13
CA LEU A 206 -9.06 -1.31 -20.29
C LEU A 206 -9.80 -2.45 -21.00
N PRO A 207 -9.16 -3.62 -21.21
CA PRO A 207 -9.86 -4.78 -21.77
C PRO A 207 -10.92 -5.29 -20.79
N SER A 208 -12.11 -5.62 -21.32
CA SER A 208 -13.24 -6.13 -20.52
C SER A 208 -13.33 -7.67 -20.50
N ASP A 209 -12.44 -8.36 -21.21
CA ASP A 209 -12.44 -9.84 -21.35
C ASP A 209 -11.86 -10.57 -20.15
N GLU A 210 -11.04 -9.88 -19.31
CA GLU A 210 -10.36 -10.46 -18.15
C GLU A 210 -11.25 -10.38 -16.91
N TYR A 211 -11.69 -11.56 -16.42
CA TYR A 211 -12.64 -11.65 -15.30
C TYR A 211 -12.21 -10.90 -14.04
N PRO A 212 -10.93 -10.98 -13.57
CA PRO A 212 -10.50 -10.22 -12.41
C PRO A 212 -10.61 -8.71 -12.60
N GLN A 213 -10.28 -8.21 -13.79
CA GLN A 213 -10.40 -6.80 -14.13
C GLN A 213 -11.85 -6.36 -14.24
N TRP A 214 -12.70 -7.19 -14.85
CA TRP A 214 -14.14 -6.97 -14.96
C TRP A 214 -14.80 -6.79 -13.60
N ILE A 215 -14.47 -7.66 -12.62
CA ILE A 215 -14.93 -7.54 -11.24
C ILE A 215 -14.39 -6.27 -10.57
N THR A 216 -13.12 -5.95 -10.76
CA THR A 216 -12.48 -4.77 -10.13
C THR A 216 -13.12 -3.48 -10.63
N VAL A 217 -13.35 -3.35 -11.94
CA VAL A 217 -14.03 -2.19 -12.52
C VAL A 217 -15.47 -2.09 -12.05
N GLY A 218 -16.21 -3.20 -12.02
CA GLY A 218 -17.58 -3.23 -11.53
C GLY A 218 -17.70 -2.80 -10.07
N ALA A 219 -16.86 -3.33 -9.20
CA ALA A 219 -16.81 -2.95 -7.78
C ALA A 219 -16.42 -1.48 -7.59
N ALA A 220 -15.44 -0.98 -8.36
CA ALA A 220 -15.01 0.42 -8.33
C ALA A 220 -16.15 1.38 -8.74
N LEU A 221 -16.88 1.05 -9.77
CA LEU A 221 -18.05 1.81 -10.23
C LEU A 221 -19.20 1.73 -9.21
N TYR A 222 -19.47 0.54 -8.65
CA TYR A 222 -20.51 0.36 -7.63
C TYR A 222 -20.27 1.25 -6.42
N HIS A 223 -19.10 1.12 -5.80
CA HIS A 223 -18.78 1.86 -4.57
C HIS A 223 -18.53 3.35 -4.83
N GLY A 224 -17.91 3.70 -5.95
CA GLY A 224 -17.64 5.09 -6.32
C GLY A 224 -18.87 5.89 -6.69
N SER A 225 -19.95 5.24 -7.12
CA SER A 225 -21.19 5.89 -7.52
C SER A 225 -22.36 5.69 -6.53
N GLY A 226 -22.11 4.97 -5.42
CA GLY A 226 -23.22 4.56 -4.54
C GLY A 226 -24.25 3.67 -5.23
N GLY A 227 -23.85 2.89 -6.23
CA GLY A 227 -24.72 2.00 -7.00
C GLY A 227 -25.35 2.63 -8.25
N ALA A 228 -25.07 3.89 -8.57
CA ALA A 228 -25.71 4.60 -9.69
C ALA A 228 -25.06 4.33 -11.07
N ALA A 229 -23.87 3.72 -11.15
CA ALA A 229 -23.10 3.57 -12.39
C ALA A 229 -23.23 2.21 -13.09
N LEU A 230 -24.30 1.48 -12.86
CA LEU A 230 -24.53 0.18 -13.51
C LEU A 230 -24.50 0.29 -15.04
N ASP A 231 -25.12 1.31 -15.60
CA ASP A 231 -25.18 1.51 -17.06
C ASP A 231 -23.79 1.73 -17.67
N GLU A 232 -22.88 2.40 -16.95
CA GLU A 232 -21.50 2.58 -17.41
C GLU A 232 -20.72 1.27 -17.38
N TRP A 233 -20.96 0.41 -16.38
CA TRP A 233 -20.37 -0.92 -16.34
C TRP A 233 -20.88 -1.83 -17.44
N ILE A 234 -22.18 -1.85 -17.71
CA ILE A 234 -22.79 -2.60 -18.81
C ILE A 234 -22.21 -2.11 -20.13
N ARG A 235 -22.14 -0.79 -20.33
CA ARG A 235 -21.58 -0.19 -21.56
C ARG A 235 -20.16 -0.67 -21.83
N TRP A 236 -19.30 -0.60 -20.80
CA TRP A 236 -17.92 -1.05 -20.93
C TRP A 236 -17.83 -2.57 -21.09
N SER A 237 -18.63 -3.36 -20.36
CA SER A 237 -18.64 -4.81 -20.46
C SER A 237 -19.04 -5.30 -21.85
N ARG A 238 -19.89 -4.57 -22.56
CA ARG A 238 -20.30 -4.89 -23.93
C ARG A 238 -19.17 -4.84 -24.97
N THR A 239 -18.00 -4.29 -24.60
CA THR A 239 -16.80 -4.35 -25.46
C THR A 239 -16.12 -5.72 -25.40
N SER A 240 -16.49 -6.60 -24.47
CA SER A 240 -15.99 -7.96 -24.35
C SER A 240 -16.67 -8.89 -25.33
N SER A 241 -15.88 -9.78 -25.94
CA SER A 241 -16.41 -10.90 -26.73
C SER A 241 -17.16 -11.94 -25.88
N LYS A 242 -16.98 -11.89 -24.54
CA LYS A 242 -17.60 -12.77 -23.54
C LYS A 242 -18.81 -12.14 -22.85
N PHE A 243 -19.32 -11.01 -23.38
CA PHE A 243 -20.46 -10.34 -22.78
C PHE A 243 -21.73 -11.20 -22.83
N GLU A 244 -22.40 -11.33 -21.69
CA GLU A 244 -23.68 -11.99 -21.53
C GLU A 244 -24.70 -11.00 -20.96
N ASP A 245 -25.89 -10.91 -21.59
CA ASP A 245 -26.97 -10.05 -21.06
C ASP A 245 -27.41 -10.51 -19.68
N GLY A 246 -27.58 -9.56 -18.76
CA GLY A 246 -27.98 -9.81 -17.36
C GLY A 246 -26.83 -10.22 -16.42
N ALA A 247 -25.63 -10.50 -16.92
CA ALA A 247 -24.49 -10.89 -16.10
C ALA A 247 -24.02 -9.74 -15.19
N CYS A 248 -24.01 -8.52 -15.71
CA CYS A 248 -23.66 -7.32 -14.96
C CYS A 248 -24.66 -7.06 -13.82
N GLU A 249 -25.94 -7.06 -14.10
CA GLU A 249 -27.01 -6.80 -13.13
C GLU A 249 -27.01 -7.80 -12.00
N LYS A 250 -26.85 -9.09 -12.34
CA LYS A 250 -26.76 -10.17 -11.36
C LYS A 250 -25.55 -9.99 -10.45
N ARG A 251 -24.41 -9.63 -11.01
CA ARG A 251 -23.17 -9.42 -10.25
C ARG A 251 -23.20 -8.13 -9.43
N TRP A 252 -23.80 -7.06 -9.97
CA TRP A 252 -23.94 -5.77 -9.33
C TRP A 252 -24.58 -5.87 -7.94
N GLN A 253 -25.64 -6.65 -7.82
CA GLN A 253 -26.31 -6.89 -6.55
C GLN A 253 -25.43 -7.54 -5.48
N THR A 254 -24.36 -8.26 -5.88
CA THR A 254 -23.46 -8.90 -4.93
C THR A 254 -22.45 -7.93 -4.33
N PHE A 255 -22.15 -6.80 -4.99
CA PHE A 255 -21.24 -5.79 -4.47
C PHE A 255 -21.79 -5.09 -3.22
N ALA A 256 -23.10 -5.00 -3.06
CA ALA A 256 -23.71 -4.47 -1.85
C ALA A 256 -23.37 -5.27 -0.59
N LYS A 257 -23.11 -6.57 -0.74
CA LYS A 257 -22.79 -7.50 0.37
C LYS A 257 -21.30 -7.66 0.61
N ALA A 258 -20.47 -7.20 -0.34
CA ALA A 258 -19.03 -7.21 -0.19
C ALA A 258 -18.61 -5.96 0.60
N PRO A 259 -17.70 -6.10 1.58
CA PRO A 259 -17.15 -4.91 2.24
C PRO A 259 -16.58 -3.98 1.19
N ALA A 260 -16.82 -2.67 1.35
CA ALA A 260 -16.43 -1.58 0.42
C ALA A 260 -14.91 -1.48 0.15
N GLN A 261 -14.20 -2.53 0.41
CA GLN A 261 -12.74 -2.60 0.41
C GLN A 261 -12.25 -3.02 -0.97
N ARG A 262 -11.52 -2.16 -1.61
CA ARG A 262 -10.43 -2.45 -2.59
C ARG A 262 -10.54 -1.86 -3.99
N ALA A 263 -11.71 -1.50 -4.49
CA ALA A 263 -11.79 -0.88 -5.79
C ALA A 263 -12.55 0.45 -5.69
N THR A 264 -11.91 1.53 -6.07
CA THR A 264 -12.47 2.88 -6.13
C THR A 264 -12.33 3.41 -7.56
N LEU A 265 -12.99 4.52 -7.88
CA LEU A 265 -12.78 5.18 -9.18
C LEU A 265 -11.30 5.48 -9.45
N ALA A 266 -10.51 5.76 -8.40
CA ALA A 266 -9.07 5.93 -8.52
C ALA A 266 -8.36 4.67 -9.02
N SER A 267 -8.88 3.47 -8.71
CA SER A 267 -8.34 2.20 -9.22
C SER A 267 -8.54 2.09 -10.74
N ILE A 268 -9.66 2.56 -11.27
CA ILE A 268 -9.92 2.60 -12.72
C ILE A 268 -8.92 3.53 -13.40
N TYR A 269 -8.76 4.74 -12.89
CA TYR A 269 -7.82 5.71 -13.47
C TYR A 269 -6.37 5.26 -13.35
N TRP A 270 -6.01 4.58 -12.27
CA TRP A 270 -4.69 4.00 -12.11
C TRP A 270 -4.43 2.91 -13.16
N MET A 271 -5.34 1.94 -13.32
CA MET A 271 -5.22 0.89 -14.33
C MET A 271 -5.14 1.47 -15.74
N ALA A 272 -5.99 2.45 -16.04
CA ALA A 272 -5.98 3.13 -17.33
C ALA A 272 -4.64 3.87 -17.58
N THR A 273 -4.06 4.48 -16.56
CA THR A 273 -2.75 5.16 -16.67
C THR A 273 -1.64 4.15 -16.97
N GLN A 274 -1.66 2.96 -16.36
CA GLN A 274 -0.74 1.87 -16.69
C GLN A 274 -0.92 1.40 -18.14
N ALA A 275 -2.14 1.48 -18.68
CA ALA A 275 -2.46 1.18 -20.07
C ALA A 275 -2.19 2.36 -21.03
N GLY A 276 -1.54 3.44 -20.55
CA GLY A 276 -1.19 4.60 -21.38
C GLY A 276 -2.22 5.74 -21.40
N TRP A 277 -3.27 5.66 -20.58
CA TRP A 277 -4.24 6.75 -20.49
C TRP A 277 -3.65 8.00 -19.84
N ARG A 278 -4.01 9.15 -20.42
CA ARG A 278 -3.69 10.46 -19.84
C ARG A 278 -4.99 11.23 -19.59
N SER A 279 -5.11 11.78 -18.40
CA SER A 279 -6.29 12.60 -18.06
C SER A 279 -6.46 13.72 -19.07
N PRO A 280 -7.67 13.90 -19.63
CA PRO A 280 -7.96 15.06 -20.46
C PRO A 280 -7.59 16.34 -19.71
N ARG A 281 -6.87 17.24 -20.36
CA ARG A 281 -6.58 18.56 -19.77
C ARG A 281 -7.91 19.30 -19.59
N LYS A 282 -8.15 19.85 -18.41
CA LYS A 282 -9.24 20.81 -18.25
C LYS A 282 -9.04 21.91 -19.28
N PRO A 283 -10.07 22.32 -20.01
CA PRO A 283 -9.95 23.50 -20.89
C PRO A 283 -9.43 24.67 -20.04
N LYS A 284 -8.41 25.36 -20.56
CA LYS A 284 -7.92 26.58 -19.94
C LYS A 284 -9.12 27.53 -19.80
N PRO A 285 -9.37 28.12 -18.64
CA PRO A 285 -10.41 29.14 -18.53
C PRO A 285 -10.22 30.15 -19.66
N PRO A 286 -11.29 30.65 -20.27
CA PRO A 286 -11.16 31.70 -21.27
C PRO A 286 -10.29 32.82 -20.70
N GLU A 287 -9.31 33.27 -21.46
CA GLU A 287 -8.51 34.40 -21.03
C GLU A 287 -9.46 35.56 -20.77
N PRO A 288 -9.28 36.28 -19.65
CA PRO A 288 -10.06 37.48 -19.41
C PRO A 288 -9.88 38.41 -20.65
N PRO A 289 -10.94 39.09 -21.09
CA PRO A 289 -10.82 40.02 -22.19
C PRO A 289 -9.69 41.01 -21.91
N PRO A 290 -8.91 41.39 -22.91
CA PRO A 290 -7.88 42.40 -22.71
C PRO A 290 -8.48 43.62 -22.01
N PRO A 291 -7.75 44.23 -21.04
CA PRO A 291 -8.27 45.40 -20.35
C PRO A 291 -8.65 46.43 -21.41
N THR A 292 -9.90 46.84 -21.38
CA THR A 292 -10.34 48.00 -22.16
C THR A 292 -9.55 49.18 -21.65
N ASP A 293 -8.86 49.86 -22.56
CA ASP A 293 -8.09 51.06 -22.28
C ASP A 293 -9.07 52.23 -22.01
N ASP A 294 -9.68 52.22 -20.85
CA ASP A 294 -10.49 53.31 -20.32
C ASP A 294 -9.56 54.22 -19.53
N GLY A 295 -9.15 55.27 -20.24
CA GLY A 295 -8.28 56.34 -19.83
C GLY A 295 -8.11 56.62 -18.35
N GLY A 296 -6.88 56.54 -17.90
CA GLY A 296 -6.25 57.40 -16.91
C GLY A 296 -6.94 57.56 -15.56
N GLY A 297 -6.74 56.59 -14.70
CA GLY A 297 -6.86 56.76 -13.26
C GLY A 297 -5.78 55.97 -12.58
N SER A 298 -4.80 56.60 -12.00
CA SER A 298 -3.88 55.94 -11.07
C SER A 298 -4.70 55.31 -9.94
N PRO A 299 -4.44 54.04 -9.58
CA PRO A 299 -5.13 53.43 -8.42
C PRO A 299 -4.79 54.24 -7.16
N PRO A 300 -5.72 54.38 -6.20
CA PRO A 300 -5.47 55.08 -4.96
C PRO A 300 -4.31 54.42 -4.21
N ASP A 301 -3.44 55.23 -3.64
CA ASP A 301 -2.20 54.86 -2.92
C ASP A 301 -2.40 54.04 -1.63
N ASP A 302 -3.60 53.55 -1.35
CA ASP A 302 -4.02 52.91 -0.10
C ASP A 302 -4.59 51.48 -0.30
N ASP A 303 -4.12 50.72 -1.30
CA ASP A 303 -4.54 49.30 -1.43
C ASP A 303 -3.63 48.39 -0.58
N PRO A 304 -4.11 47.79 0.53
CA PRO A 304 -3.30 46.96 1.43
C PRO A 304 -2.97 45.59 0.88
N ARG A 305 -3.29 45.27 -0.37
CA ARG A 305 -3.02 43.98 -0.98
C ARG A 305 -1.55 43.87 -1.41
N PRO A 306 -0.87 42.73 -1.13
CA PRO A 306 0.51 42.52 -1.55
C PRO A 306 0.61 42.48 -3.09
N MET A 307 1.47 43.30 -3.66
CA MET A 307 1.76 43.29 -5.10
C MET A 307 2.79 42.23 -5.44
N ILE A 308 2.43 41.26 -6.31
CA ILE A 308 3.34 40.27 -6.87
C ILE A 308 3.78 40.76 -8.25
N ARG A 309 5.08 41.03 -8.43
CA ARG A 309 5.66 41.36 -9.74
C ARG A 309 6.26 40.13 -10.38
N TRP A 310 5.86 39.88 -11.63
CA TRP A 310 6.48 38.86 -12.48
C TRP A 310 7.60 39.54 -13.30
N VAL A 311 8.76 38.91 -13.29
CA VAL A 311 9.87 39.28 -14.20
C VAL A 311 10.13 38.05 -15.04
N ASP A 312 10.15 38.22 -16.38
CA ASP A 312 10.35 37.11 -17.32
C ASP A 312 11.59 36.29 -16.98
N GLY A 313 11.36 34.96 -16.83
CA GLY A 313 12.42 33.96 -16.58
C GLY A 313 12.86 33.79 -15.12
N GLN A 314 12.21 34.42 -14.13
CA GLN A 314 12.51 34.27 -12.71
C GLN A 314 11.27 33.83 -11.92
N LEU A 315 11.49 33.09 -10.80
CA LEU A 315 10.43 32.78 -9.83
C LEU A 315 9.89 34.10 -9.24
N PRO A 316 8.57 34.23 -9.01
CA PRO A 316 7.98 35.43 -8.44
C PRO A 316 8.62 35.72 -7.09
N ARG A 317 9.13 36.98 -6.92
CA ARG A 317 9.59 37.50 -5.65
C ARG A 317 8.48 38.30 -4.99
N VAL A 318 8.16 37.98 -3.76
CA VAL A 318 7.33 38.85 -2.91
C VAL A 318 8.22 40.01 -2.48
N VAL A 319 7.74 41.23 -2.62
CA VAL A 319 8.49 42.42 -2.16
C VAL A 319 8.45 42.45 -0.64
N ASP A 320 9.56 42.80 0.01
CA ASP A 320 9.79 42.67 1.48
C ASP A 320 8.64 43.18 2.38
N ASP A 321 7.93 44.22 1.95
CA ASP A 321 6.78 44.76 2.70
C ASP A 321 5.54 43.85 2.62
N ALA A 322 5.41 43.05 1.57
CA ALA A 322 4.31 42.07 1.42
C ALA A 322 4.57 40.80 2.23
N GLU A 323 5.82 40.42 2.42
CA GLU A 323 6.20 39.24 3.25
C GLU A 323 5.85 39.49 4.71
N SER A 324 6.11 40.70 5.21
CA SER A 324 5.76 41.14 6.57
C SER A 324 4.24 41.26 6.79
N ALA A 325 3.46 41.57 5.76
CA ALA A 325 1.99 41.62 5.83
C ALA A 325 1.36 40.24 5.80
N LEU A 326 1.92 39.32 5.00
CA LEU A 326 1.49 37.89 4.96
C LEU A 326 1.77 37.18 6.27
N MET A 327 2.92 37.41 6.91
CA MET A 327 3.27 36.81 8.19
C MET A 327 2.33 37.31 9.31
N ARG A 328 2.04 38.62 9.36
CA ARG A 328 1.07 39.18 10.32
C ARG A 328 -0.37 38.69 10.09
N SER A 329 -0.76 38.42 8.85
CA SER A 329 -2.07 37.86 8.52
C SER A 329 -2.15 36.37 8.93
N ALA A 330 -1.08 35.63 8.78
CA ALA A 330 -1.00 34.21 9.18
C ALA A 330 -1.02 34.08 10.72
N GLU A 331 -0.32 34.92 11.46
CA GLU A 331 -0.37 34.95 12.94
C GLU A 331 -1.77 35.28 13.48
N GLY A 332 -2.54 36.13 12.79
CA GLY A 332 -3.93 36.45 13.14
C GLY A 332 -4.93 35.31 12.94
N ILE A 333 -4.62 34.35 12.10
CA ILE A 333 -5.46 33.16 11.84
C ILE A 333 -5.25 32.08 12.92
N TYR A 334 -4.08 32.02 13.55
CA TYR A 334 -3.76 31.03 14.59
C TYR A 334 -4.14 31.47 16.02
N GLN A 335 -4.68 32.67 16.21
CA GLN A 335 -5.08 33.20 17.52
C GLN A 335 -6.61 33.34 17.68
N ARG A 336 -7.41 32.70 16.84
CA ARG A 336 -8.88 32.69 17.02
C ARG A 336 -9.43 31.27 17.10
#